data_74e1519a46bca5ab8d182dab126dbbe3
#
_entry.id   74e1519a46bca5ab8d182dab126dbbe3
#
_cell.length_a   1.000
_cell.length_b   1.000
_cell.length_c   1.000
_cell.angle_alpha   90.00
_cell.angle_beta   90.00
_cell.angle_gamma   90.00
#
_symmetry.space_group_name_H-M   'P 1'
#
loop_
_entity.id
_entity.type
_entity.pdbx_description
1 polymer ?
#
loop_
_entity_poly.entity_id
_entity_poly.type
_entity_poly.pdbx_seq_one_letter_code
_entity_poly.pdbx_strand_id
1 'polypeptide(L)'
;LKYLDRHITPRIKEALKFSPIVFLNGARQTGKSTLVQAIAKDLPSGGDPAPYVTLDRPVLLASASSAPEAFLTGYHGRPVIIDEVQLAPALFRALKIVVDEARTKEGDSASGKFLLTGSANILALPKLADPLVGRMAILTLYPFTAAEATYNISGGIERLLRLDFKNVSDRGFSLMDVIKKATFPEIVEASVENRRTWFDGYITSILQRDVRQISELEKISLLPHLLSVLATRVGGVMNDADIAREVGLSSVTGKSYRGILKMMFLTLDVKPWHRNVGKRLVKSAKGYLIDTNLICHLLDYNIDDVALTKPGLFGSLLENFVATELVKQLSNSDVKAELYHFRTSDGIEVDFILERPDGSVLAIEVKKAETVNMGDFKGIKVFQELVGKDFIGGVVLYSGKDVAPFGNNLWAVPFSVLW
;
A
#
# COMPACT_ATOMS: atom_id res chain seq x y z
N LEU A 1 9.63 8.68 19.78
CA LEU A 1 9.85 7.49 18.95
C LEU A 1 11.17 7.63 18.22
N LYS A 2 12.03 6.60 18.27
CA LYS A 2 13.25 6.54 17.45
C LYS A 2 12.81 6.43 16.00
N TYR A 3 13.42 7.21 15.10
CA TYR A 3 13.15 7.10 13.67
C TYR A 3 13.49 5.69 13.19
N LEU A 4 12.55 5.07 12.46
CA LEU A 4 12.75 3.80 11.77
C LEU A 4 12.99 4.06 10.30
N ASP A 5 14.07 3.51 9.77
CA ASP A 5 14.40 3.64 8.36
C ASP A 5 13.32 2.99 7.50
N ARG A 6 12.89 3.71 6.46
CA ARG A 6 11.86 3.24 5.55
C ARG A 6 12.51 2.60 4.32
N HIS A 7 12.05 1.40 3.99
CA HIS A 7 12.59 0.63 2.86
C HIS A 7 12.36 1.28 1.50
N ILE A 8 11.41 2.19 1.38
CA ILE A 8 11.17 2.99 0.16
C ILE A 8 12.22 4.08 -0.09
N THR A 9 13.04 4.43 0.92
CA THR A 9 14.00 5.55 0.84
C THR A 9 14.96 5.46 -0.37
N PRO A 10 15.57 4.31 -0.67
CA PRO A 10 16.44 4.19 -1.86
C PRO A 10 15.69 4.50 -3.16
N ARG A 11 14.43 4.05 -3.30
CA ARG A 11 13.62 4.32 -4.49
C ARG A 11 13.27 5.79 -4.65
N ILE A 12 13.00 6.50 -3.54
CA ILE A 12 12.77 7.96 -3.58
C ILE A 12 14.04 8.66 -4.07
N LYS A 13 15.20 8.31 -3.49
CA LYS A 13 16.49 8.89 -3.89
C LYS A 13 16.83 8.60 -5.35
N GLU A 14 16.55 7.38 -5.83
CA GLU A 14 16.76 7.03 -7.23
C GLU A 14 15.80 7.80 -8.15
N ALA A 15 14.52 7.89 -7.80
CA ALA A 15 13.54 8.65 -8.57
C ALA A 15 13.92 10.14 -8.73
N LEU A 16 14.49 10.75 -7.70
CA LEU A 16 14.96 12.13 -7.72
C LEU A 16 16.14 12.35 -8.71
N LYS A 17 16.87 11.30 -9.11
CA LYS A 17 17.96 11.43 -10.09
C LYS A 17 17.47 11.61 -11.53
N PHE A 18 16.27 11.10 -11.88
CA PHE A 18 15.77 11.12 -13.26
C PHE A 18 14.45 11.87 -13.44
N SER A 19 13.70 12.12 -12.36
CA SER A 19 12.41 12.80 -12.44
C SER A 19 12.49 14.22 -11.85
N PRO A 20 11.98 15.24 -12.53
CA PRO A 20 11.91 16.60 -11.98
C PRO A 20 11.07 16.69 -10.72
N ILE A 21 10.00 15.89 -10.66
CA ILE A 21 9.07 15.83 -9.54
C ILE A 21 9.00 14.40 -9.05
N VAL A 22 9.17 14.20 -7.75
CA VAL A 22 8.82 12.94 -7.07
C VAL A 22 7.65 13.22 -6.14
N PHE A 23 6.57 12.48 -6.31
CA PHE A 23 5.39 12.59 -5.45
C PHE A 23 5.25 11.36 -4.56
N LEU A 24 5.39 11.56 -3.26
CA LEU A 24 5.19 10.54 -2.24
C LEU A 24 3.77 10.64 -1.68
N ASN A 25 2.88 9.79 -2.18
CA ASN A 25 1.53 9.66 -1.64
C ASN A 25 1.44 8.54 -0.59
N GLY A 26 0.28 8.36 -0.01
CA GLY A 26 0.01 7.28 0.95
C GLY A 26 -0.98 7.71 2.03
N ALA A 27 -1.50 6.73 2.79
CA ALA A 27 -2.45 6.98 3.84
C ALA A 27 -1.95 8.07 4.83
N ARG A 28 -2.89 8.72 5.50
CA ARG A 28 -2.54 9.63 6.60
C ARG A 28 -1.75 8.89 7.68
N GLN A 29 -0.86 9.60 8.37
CA GLN A 29 -0.07 9.06 9.49
C GLN A 29 0.86 7.86 9.17
N THR A 30 1.19 7.64 7.89
CA THR A 30 2.22 6.65 7.48
C THR A 30 3.65 7.16 7.64
N GLY A 31 3.84 8.41 8.08
CA GLY A 31 5.16 8.99 8.32
C GLY A 31 5.77 9.69 7.10
N LYS A 32 4.96 10.13 6.10
CA LYS A 32 5.46 10.85 4.91
C LYS A 32 6.30 12.06 5.25
N SER A 33 5.74 12.99 6.05
CA SER A 33 6.43 14.23 6.45
C SER A 33 7.75 13.95 7.18
N THR A 34 7.76 12.96 8.08
CA THR A 34 8.97 12.53 8.79
C THR A 34 10.03 11.98 7.84
N LEU A 35 9.61 11.14 6.89
CA LEU A 35 10.50 10.55 5.89
C LEU A 35 11.12 11.60 4.98
N VAL A 36 10.31 12.52 4.42
CA VAL A 36 10.85 13.54 3.51
C VAL A 36 11.75 14.54 4.23
N GLN A 37 11.49 14.85 5.52
CA GLN A 37 12.40 15.65 6.34
C GLN A 37 13.72 14.92 6.64
N ALA A 38 13.70 13.61 6.80
CA ALA A 38 14.93 12.82 6.92
C ALA A 38 15.73 12.86 5.60
N ILE A 39 15.05 12.68 4.45
CA ILE A 39 15.66 12.76 3.11
C ILE A 39 16.21 14.17 2.82
N ALA A 40 15.57 15.23 3.28
CA ALA A 40 15.99 16.62 3.07
C ALA A 40 17.46 16.85 3.47
N LYS A 41 17.93 16.16 4.50
CA LYS A 41 19.31 16.28 5.01
C LYS A 41 20.36 15.75 4.02
N ASP A 42 19.96 14.83 3.15
CA ASP A 42 20.83 14.16 2.21
C ASP A 42 20.72 14.74 0.78
N LEU A 43 19.80 15.67 0.55
CA LEU A 43 19.64 16.29 -0.76
C LEU A 43 20.69 17.40 -0.97
N PRO A 44 21.29 17.49 -2.18
CA PRO A 44 22.30 18.52 -2.48
C PRO A 44 21.62 19.89 -2.49
N SER A 45 21.97 20.75 -1.54
CA SER A 45 21.38 22.07 -1.36
C SER A 45 22.43 23.11 -0.89
N GLY A 46 23.66 23.03 -1.40
CA GLY A 46 24.71 24.02 -1.12
C GLY A 46 25.26 23.97 0.31
N GLY A 47 25.12 22.82 1.01
CA GLY A 47 25.61 22.62 2.39
C GLY A 47 24.52 22.65 3.46
N ASP A 48 23.36 23.23 3.16
CA ASP A 48 22.18 23.22 4.04
C ASP A 48 21.20 22.13 3.63
N PRO A 49 20.35 21.62 4.53
CA PRO A 49 19.24 20.74 4.17
C PRO A 49 18.30 21.38 3.14
N ALA A 50 17.71 20.56 2.26
CA ALA A 50 16.70 21.06 1.32
C ALA A 50 15.53 21.71 2.08
N PRO A 51 15.01 22.85 1.61
CA PRO A 51 13.88 23.53 2.24
C PRO A 51 12.67 22.60 2.35
N TYR A 52 12.11 22.52 3.56
CA TYR A 52 10.86 21.83 3.85
C TYR A 52 9.74 22.84 4.07
N VAL A 53 8.72 22.78 3.25
CA VAL A 53 7.58 23.70 3.21
C VAL A 53 6.30 22.89 3.39
N THR A 54 5.55 23.13 4.47
CA THR A 54 4.24 22.51 4.65
C THR A 54 3.11 23.50 4.37
N LEU A 55 2.15 23.07 3.56
CA LEU A 55 0.96 23.86 3.26
C LEU A 55 -0.08 23.84 4.39
N ASP A 56 0.17 23.16 5.50
CA ASP A 56 -0.59 23.34 6.74
C ASP A 56 -0.39 24.74 7.36
N ARG A 57 0.68 25.47 6.97
CA ARG A 57 0.89 26.85 7.41
C ARG A 57 0.06 27.81 6.58
N PRO A 58 -0.87 28.60 7.16
CA PRO A 58 -1.81 29.44 6.44
C PRO A 58 -1.16 30.44 5.47
N VAL A 59 -0.02 31.05 5.86
CA VAL A 59 0.70 32.00 5.03
C VAL A 59 1.28 31.34 3.78
N LEU A 60 1.85 30.12 3.92
CA LEU A 60 2.42 29.38 2.79
C LEU A 60 1.32 28.85 1.88
N LEU A 61 0.21 28.38 2.44
CA LEU A 61 -0.96 27.97 1.68
C LEU A 61 -1.54 29.13 0.87
N ALA A 62 -1.69 30.31 1.49
CA ALA A 62 -2.18 31.52 0.81
C ALA A 62 -1.25 31.91 -0.35
N SER A 63 0.06 31.91 -0.15
CA SER A 63 1.06 32.20 -1.18
C SER A 63 1.01 31.19 -2.33
N ALA A 64 1.00 29.88 -2.00
CA ALA A 64 0.92 28.78 -2.99
C ALA A 64 -0.38 28.80 -3.79
N SER A 65 -1.49 29.27 -3.20
CA SER A 65 -2.79 29.33 -3.86
C SER A 65 -2.98 30.57 -4.72
N SER A 66 -2.49 31.74 -4.26
CA SER A 66 -2.70 33.03 -4.94
C SER A 66 -1.64 33.35 -6.01
N ALA A 67 -0.40 32.90 -5.81
CA ALA A 67 0.73 33.14 -6.72
C ALA A 67 1.61 31.87 -6.87
N PRO A 68 1.06 30.76 -7.41
CA PRO A 68 1.72 29.46 -7.39
C PRO A 68 3.05 29.42 -8.15
N GLU A 69 3.20 30.12 -9.28
CA GLU A 69 4.45 30.20 -10.02
C GLU A 69 5.53 30.96 -9.24
N ALA A 70 5.17 32.14 -8.67
CA ALA A 70 6.09 32.91 -7.84
C ALA A 70 6.50 32.13 -6.58
N PHE A 71 5.58 31.38 -5.96
CA PHE A 71 5.88 30.50 -4.84
C PHE A 71 6.93 29.46 -5.20
N LEU A 72 6.77 28.75 -6.34
CA LEU A 72 7.73 27.74 -6.80
C LEU A 72 9.06 28.33 -7.21
N THR A 73 9.07 29.47 -7.92
CA THR A 73 10.30 30.14 -8.37
C THR A 73 11.10 30.76 -7.22
N GLY A 74 10.47 31.04 -6.10
CA GLY A 74 11.16 31.45 -4.87
C GLY A 74 12.16 30.43 -4.31
N TYR A 75 12.10 29.18 -4.79
CA TYR A 75 13.01 28.09 -4.39
C TYR A 75 13.97 27.70 -5.52
N HIS A 76 14.17 28.56 -6.53
CA HIS A 76 15.07 28.27 -7.64
C HIS A 76 16.49 27.91 -7.21
N GLY A 77 17.11 26.99 -7.94
CA GLY A 77 18.51 26.59 -7.78
C GLY A 77 18.78 25.49 -6.75
N ARG A 78 17.77 24.99 -6.05
CA ARG A 78 17.90 23.89 -5.08
C ARG A 78 16.64 23.04 -5.01
N PRO A 79 16.75 21.74 -4.65
CA PRO A 79 15.59 20.90 -4.36
C PRO A 79 14.71 21.51 -3.27
N VAL A 80 13.39 21.38 -3.40
CA VAL A 80 12.44 21.81 -2.37
C VAL A 80 11.44 20.68 -2.06
N ILE A 81 11.09 20.54 -0.79
CA ILE A 81 10.08 19.61 -0.33
C ILE A 81 8.80 20.39 -0.03
N ILE A 82 7.69 20.01 -0.68
CA ILE A 82 6.37 20.61 -0.46
C ILE A 82 5.44 19.54 0.10
N ASP A 83 5.07 19.71 1.38
CA ASP A 83 4.23 18.78 2.12
C ASP A 83 2.76 19.18 2.04
N GLU A 84 1.86 18.20 1.95
CA GLU A 84 0.40 18.34 1.82
C GLU A 84 -0.03 19.13 0.57
N VAL A 85 0.61 18.85 -0.58
CA VAL A 85 0.42 19.62 -1.84
C VAL A 85 -1.03 19.64 -2.34
N GLN A 86 -1.88 18.68 -1.94
CA GLN A 86 -3.31 18.65 -2.30
C GLN A 86 -4.09 19.85 -1.75
N LEU A 87 -3.58 20.54 -0.73
CA LEU A 87 -4.22 21.75 -0.18
C LEU A 87 -4.18 22.94 -1.14
N ALA A 88 -3.23 22.97 -2.10
CA ALA A 88 -3.11 24.00 -3.12
C ALA A 88 -3.16 23.40 -4.54
N PRO A 89 -4.34 23.03 -5.07
CA PRO A 89 -4.48 22.42 -6.40
C PRO A 89 -3.89 23.25 -7.55
N ALA A 90 -3.83 24.58 -7.40
CA ALA A 90 -3.22 25.46 -8.40
C ALA A 90 -1.74 25.19 -8.65
N LEU A 91 -1.02 24.63 -7.66
CA LEU A 91 0.39 24.26 -7.79
C LEU A 91 0.64 23.21 -8.88
N PHE A 92 -0.29 22.29 -9.15
CA PHE A 92 -0.08 21.23 -10.14
C PHE A 92 0.12 21.80 -11.56
N ARG A 93 -0.63 22.86 -11.90
CA ARG A 93 -0.47 23.55 -13.19
C ARG A 93 0.82 24.39 -13.23
N ALA A 94 1.13 25.08 -12.15
CA ALA A 94 2.35 25.87 -12.04
C ALA A 94 3.61 24.99 -12.07
N LEU A 95 3.60 23.84 -11.38
CA LEU A 95 4.68 22.83 -11.43
C LEU A 95 4.96 22.39 -12.87
N LYS A 96 3.91 22.17 -13.69
CA LYS A 96 4.11 21.86 -15.11
C LYS A 96 4.90 22.95 -15.81
N ILE A 97 4.50 24.22 -15.68
CA ILE A 97 5.13 25.36 -16.35
C ILE A 97 6.60 25.45 -15.91
N VAL A 98 6.84 25.48 -14.61
CA VAL A 98 8.19 25.63 -14.04
C VAL A 98 9.12 24.48 -14.45
N VAL A 99 8.61 23.25 -14.52
CA VAL A 99 9.40 22.07 -14.94
C VAL A 99 9.68 22.12 -16.44
N ASP A 100 8.72 22.51 -17.28
CA ASP A 100 8.93 22.62 -18.74
C ASP A 100 9.96 23.70 -19.08
N GLU A 101 9.91 24.85 -18.39
CA GLU A 101 10.94 25.89 -18.51
C GLU A 101 12.32 25.41 -18.03
N ALA A 102 12.38 24.71 -16.90
CA ALA A 102 13.62 24.16 -16.40
C ALA A 102 14.24 23.15 -17.36
N ARG A 103 13.43 22.24 -17.94
CA ARG A 103 13.90 21.28 -18.96
C ARG A 103 14.45 21.97 -20.20
N THR A 104 13.82 23.07 -20.62
CA THR A 104 14.29 23.86 -21.79
C THR A 104 15.64 24.53 -21.54
N LYS A 105 15.87 24.98 -20.29
CA LYS A 105 17.09 25.73 -19.93
C LYS A 105 18.22 24.83 -19.46
N GLU A 106 17.93 23.76 -18.76
CA GLU A 106 18.89 22.96 -17.97
C GLU A 106 19.01 21.51 -18.45
N GLY A 107 18.13 21.05 -19.36
CA GLY A 107 18.11 19.66 -19.83
C GLY A 107 17.89 18.66 -18.69
N ASP A 108 18.78 17.65 -18.61
CA ASP A 108 18.71 16.60 -17.58
C ASP A 108 18.92 17.11 -16.15
N SER A 109 19.57 18.28 -15.98
CA SER A 109 19.75 18.93 -14.68
C SER A 109 18.45 19.43 -14.05
N ALA A 110 17.32 19.37 -14.79
CA ALA A 110 15.99 19.66 -14.26
C ALA A 110 15.46 18.56 -13.31
N SER A 111 16.15 17.43 -13.14
CA SER A 111 15.73 16.34 -12.22
C SER A 111 15.89 16.72 -10.76
N GLY A 112 15.08 16.10 -9.88
CA GLY A 112 15.17 16.24 -8.43
C GLY A 112 14.78 17.59 -7.85
N LYS A 113 14.06 18.42 -8.61
CA LYS A 113 13.71 19.78 -8.15
C LYS A 113 12.62 19.80 -7.08
N PHE A 114 11.67 18.89 -7.17
CA PHE A 114 10.50 18.88 -6.26
C PHE A 114 10.27 17.49 -5.68
N LEU A 115 10.26 17.41 -4.34
CA LEU A 115 9.75 16.26 -3.59
C LEU A 115 8.43 16.67 -2.93
N LEU A 116 7.33 16.12 -3.43
CA LEU A 116 5.99 16.47 -2.97
C LEU A 116 5.43 15.37 -2.08
N THR A 117 4.60 15.71 -1.10
CA THR A 117 3.80 14.73 -0.36
C THR A 117 2.31 15.04 -0.41
N GLY A 118 1.50 13.99 -0.24
CA GLY A 118 0.05 14.13 -0.12
C GLY A 118 -0.61 12.92 0.55
N SER A 119 -1.69 13.18 1.29
CA SER A 119 -2.40 12.16 2.07
C SER A 119 -3.53 11.44 1.33
N ALA A 120 -3.76 11.77 0.06
CA ALA A 120 -4.74 11.11 -0.80
C ALA A 120 -4.10 10.65 -2.11
N ASN A 121 -4.73 9.66 -2.75
CA ASN A 121 -4.32 9.26 -4.10
C ASN A 121 -4.80 10.29 -5.13
N ILE A 122 -3.99 11.31 -5.34
CA ILE A 122 -4.28 12.43 -6.28
C ILE A 122 -4.48 11.92 -7.71
N LEU A 123 -3.89 10.78 -8.07
CA LEU A 123 -4.08 10.16 -9.40
C LEU A 123 -5.53 9.74 -9.66
N ALA A 124 -6.30 9.52 -8.60
CA ALA A 124 -7.74 9.27 -8.72
C ALA A 124 -8.53 10.55 -9.03
N LEU A 125 -7.86 11.72 -9.06
CA LEU A 125 -8.42 13.01 -9.42
C LEU A 125 -7.79 13.49 -10.75
N PRO A 126 -8.33 13.13 -11.92
CA PRO A 126 -7.72 13.40 -13.24
C PRO A 126 -7.35 14.86 -13.44
N LYS A 127 -8.19 15.79 -12.99
CA LYS A 127 -7.95 17.24 -13.10
C LYS A 127 -6.64 17.71 -12.43
N LEU A 128 -6.14 16.98 -11.43
CA LEU A 128 -4.90 17.31 -10.73
C LEU A 128 -3.70 16.54 -11.29
N ALA A 129 -3.89 15.32 -11.76
CA ALA A 129 -2.82 14.47 -12.26
C ALA A 129 -2.40 14.79 -13.70
N ASP A 130 -3.36 15.12 -14.58
CA ASP A 130 -3.14 15.33 -16.02
C ASP A 130 -2.00 16.32 -16.35
N PRO A 131 -1.84 17.47 -15.67
CA PRO A 131 -0.75 18.40 -16.00
C PRO A 131 0.64 17.82 -15.80
N LEU A 132 0.82 16.83 -14.93
CA LEU A 132 2.12 16.30 -14.51
C LEU A 132 2.50 14.96 -15.16
N VAL A 133 1.69 14.45 -16.09
CA VAL A 133 2.01 13.23 -16.85
C VAL A 133 3.36 13.37 -17.55
N GLY A 134 4.25 12.37 -17.38
CA GLY A 134 5.61 12.39 -17.93
C GLY A 134 6.61 13.32 -17.24
N ARG A 135 6.21 14.00 -16.15
CA ARG A 135 7.07 14.91 -15.37
C ARG A 135 7.26 14.48 -13.93
N MET A 136 6.49 13.50 -13.47
CA MET A 136 6.41 13.12 -12.07
C MET A 136 6.56 11.62 -11.90
N ALA A 137 7.48 11.19 -11.04
CA ALA A 137 7.54 9.84 -10.50
C ALA A 137 6.65 9.77 -9.25
N ILE A 138 5.84 8.71 -9.15
CA ILE A 138 4.88 8.53 -8.07
C ILE A 138 5.26 7.31 -7.28
N LEU A 139 5.40 7.49 -5.96
CA LEU A 139 5.71 6.45 -5.00
C LEU A 139 4.67 6.47 -3.88
N THR A 140 4.32 5.30 -3.37
CA THR A 140 3.32 5.17 -2.31
C THR A 140 3.95 4.67 -1.02
N LEU A 141 3.82 5.44 0.05
CA LEU A 141 4.24 5.06 1.39
C LEU A 141 3.07 4.44 2.14
N TYR A 142 3.20 3.16 2.44
CA TYR A 142 2.27 2.41 3.28
C TYR A 142 2.67 2.47 4.77
N PRO A 143 1.82 1.99 5.71
CA PRO A 143 2.24 1.66 7.06
C PRO A 143 3.46 0.73 7.06
N PHE A 144 4.13 0.55 8.20
CA PHE A 144 5.32 -0.31 8.27
C PHE A 144 5.07 -1.70 7.68
N THR A 145 6.05 -2.19 6.92
CA THR A 145 6.13 -3.61 6.59
C THR A 145 6.53 -4.42 7.83
N ALA A 146 6.29 -5.72 7.80
CA ALA A 146 6.78 -6.64 8.80
C ALA A 146 8.31 -6.50 9.00
N ALA A 147 9.06 -6.40 7.90
CA ALA A 147 10.50 -6.24 7.95
C ALA A 147 10.94 -4.90 8.57
N GLU A 148 10.29 -3.77 8.23
CA GLU A 148 10.57 -2.47 8.86
C GLU A 148 10.28 -2.51 10.36
N ALA A 149 9.12 -3.08 10.76
CA ALA A 149 8.69 -3.15 12.14
C ALA A 149 9.53 -4.10 13.03
N THR A 150 10.25 -5.02 12.42
CA THR A 150 11.17 -5.96 13.09
C THR A 150 12.65 -5.62 12.88
N TYR A 151 12.94 -4.43 12.37
CA TYR A 151 14.31 -3.94 12.10
C TYR A 151 15.11 -4.84 11.17
N ASN A 152 14.44 -5.50 10.24
CA ASN A 152 15.03 -6.38 9.26
C ASN A 152 15.21 -5.70 7.90
N ILE A 153 16.11 -6.27 7.08
CA ILE A 153 16.27 -5.84 5.69
C ILE A 153 15.10 -6.38 4.87
N SER A 154 14.52 -5.54 4.00
CA SER A 154 13.54 -5.98 3.01
C SER A 154 14.12 -7.06 2.09
N GLY A 155 13.28 -7.84 1.45
CA GLY A 155 13.70 -8.86 0.47
C GLY A 155 12.78 -10.07 0.39
N GLY A 156 11.64 -10.05 1.09
CA GLY A 156 10.67 -11.16 1.05
C GLY A 156 10.12 -11.39 -0.34
N ILE A 157 9.77 -10.32 -1.06
CA ILE A 157 9.22 -10.43 -2.42
C ILE A 157 10.27 -10.97 -3.41
N GLU A 158 11.53 -10.57 -3.29
CA GLU A 158 12.63 -11.06 -4.10
C GLU A 158 12.91 -12.54 -3.86
N ARG A 159 12.90 -12.97 -2.58
CA ARG A 159 13.06 -14.38 -2.20
C ARG A 159 11.93 -15.25 -2.77
N LEU A 160 10.70 -14.80 -2.63
CA LEU A 160 9.53 -15.48 -3.18
C LEU A 160 9.66 -15.66 -4.70
N LEU A 161 9.94 -14.59 -5.44
CA LEU A 161 10.04 -14.63 -6.91
C LEU A 161 11.27 -15.39 -7.45
N ARG A 162 12.32 -15.57 -6.64
CA ARG A 162 13.49 -16.37 -6.99
C ARG A 162 13.43 -17.79 -6.45
N LEU A 163 12.42 -18.12 -5.63
CA LEU A 163 12.32 -19.37 -4.85
C LEU A 163 13.59 -19.63 -4.03
N ASP A 164 14.21 -18.55 -3.51
CA ASP A 164 15.40 -18.63 -2.68
C ASP A 164 15.01 -18.49 -1.20
N PHE A 165 14.87 -19.62 -0.56
CA PHE A 165 14.47 -19.73 0.84
C PHE A 165 15.62 -20.12 1.77
N LYS A 166 16.87 -20.00 1.30
CA LYS A 166 18.03 -20.15 2.16
C LYS A 166 18.02 -19.08 3.23
N ASN A 167 18.27 -19.48 4.48
CA ASN A 167 18.31 -18.59 5.64
C ASN A 167 16.96 -17.88 5.97
N VAL A 168 15.84 -18.44 5.56
CA VAL A 168 14.54 -18.09 6.16
C VAL A 168 14.53 -18.72 7.54
N SER A 169 14.95 -17.98 8.55
CA SER A 169 15.01 -18.44 9.95
C SER A 169 14.01 -17.68 10.80
N ASP A 170 13.61 -18.31 11.90
CA ASP A 170 12.90 -17.65 12.99
C ASP A 170 13.82 -16.54 13.55
N ARG A 171 13.44 -15.28 13.34
CA ARG A 171 14.22 -14.11 13.75
C ARG A 171 13.82 -13.61 15.14
N GLY A 172 13.25 -14.49 15.96
CA GLY A 172 12.89 -14.17 17.35
C GLY A 172 11.58 -13.41 17.52
N PHE A 173 10.81 -13.24 16.45
CA PHE A 173 9.47 -12.65 16.49
C PHE A 173 8.42 -13.68 16.14
N SER A 174 7.40 -13.83 16.99
CA SER A 174 6.23 -14.64 16.63
C SER A 174 5.43 -13.97 15.51
N LEU A 175 4.70 -14.76 14.72
CA LEU A 175 3.80 -14.24 13.69
C LEU A 175 2.81 -13.20 14.26
N MET A 176 2.29 -13.47 15.46
CA MET A 176 1.34 -12.57 16.14
C MET A 176 1.98 -11.22 16.50
N ASP A 177 3.22 -11.23 17.02
CA ASP A 177 3.96 -10.01 17.32
C ASP A 177 4.20 -9.19 16.06
N VAL A 178 4.57 -9.85 14.96
CA VAL A 178 4.82 -9.19 13.67
C VAL A 178 3.54 -8.57 13.12
N ILE A 179 2.41 -9.28 13.15
CA ILE A 179 1.12 -8.72 12.70
C ILE A 179 0.75 -7.48 13.52
N LYS A 180 0.96 -7.52 14.85
CA LYS A 180 0.70 -6.37 15.73
C LYS A 180 1.61 -5.17 15.42
N LYS A 181 2.85 -5.42 15.01
CA LYS A 181 3.86 -4.38 14.73
C LYS A 181 3.83 -3.84 13.29
N ALA A 182 3.36 -4.64 12.32
CA ALA A 182 3.26 -4.24 10.90
C ALA A 182 2.08 -3.28 10.67
N THR A 183 2.11 -2.13 11.31
CA THR A 183 1.02 -1.16 11.43
C THR A 183 1.52 0.29 11.24
N PHE A 184 0.69 1.27 11.58
CA PHE A 184 1.04 2.69 11.52
C PHE A 184 2.16 3.05 12.51
N PRO A 185 3.08 3.97 12.14
CA PRO A 185 4.26 4.30 12.95
C PRO A 185 3.96 4.69 14.39
N GLU A 186 2.91 5.47 14.63
CA GLU A 186 2.59 5.97 15.98
C GLU A 186 2.16 4.88 16.96
N ILE A 187 1.64 3.76 16.45
CA ILE A 187 1.07 2.71 17.29
C ILE A 187 1.86 1.40 17.27
N VAL A 188 3.03 1.38 16.62
CA VAL A 188 3.86 0.15 16.50
C VAL A 188 4.22 -0.45 17.86
N GLU A 189 4.50 0.38 18.86
CA GLU A 189 4.82 -0.04 20.24
C GLU A 189 3.71 0.34 21.25
N ALA A 190 2.51 0.72 20.76
CA ALA A 190 1.42 1.14 21.63
C ALA A 190 0.73 -0.07 22.30
N SER A 191 0.21 0.15 23.51
CA SER A 191 -0.68 -0.81 24.20
C SER A 191 -1.98 -1.02 23.41
N VAL A 192 -2.70 -2.09 23.70
CA VAL A 192 -4.01 -2.39 23.06
C VAL A 192 -4.99 -1.21 23.22
N GLU A 193 -5.08 -0.63 24.43
CA GLU A 193 -5.96 0.51 24.71
C GLU A 193 -5.58 1.76 23.94
N ASN A 194 -4.28 2.07 23.87
CA ASN A 194 -3.78 3.23 23.14
C ASN A 194 -4.00 3.05 21.62
N ARG A 195 -3.85 1.84 21.09
CA ARG A 195 -4.17 1.54 19.68
C ARG A 195 -5.65 1.76 19.40
N ARG A 196 -6.54 1.32 20.30
CA ARG A 196 -7.98 1.51 20.17
C ARG A 196 -8.33 2.99 20.09
N THR A 197 -7.88 3.78 21.06
CA THR A 197 -8.07 5.24 21.10
C THR A 197 -7.52 5.91 19.85
N TRP A 198 -6.35 5.48 19.39
CA TRP A 198 -5.73 6.03 18.20
C TRP A 198 -6.54 5.73 16.92
N PHE A 199 -7.03 4.49 16.73
CA PHE A 199 -7.84 4.14 15.57
C PHE A 199 -9.20 4.87 15.56
N ASP A 200 -9.83 5.07 16.73
CA ASP A 200 -11.05 5.89 16.85
C ASP A 200 -10.80 7.31 16.34
N GLY A 201 -9.74 7.94 16.80
CA GLY A 201 -9.31 9.26 16.36
C GLY A 201 -8.92 9.30 14.88
N TYR A 202 -8.21 8.28 14.40
CA TYR A 202 -7.77 8.15 13.01
C TYR A 202 -8.94 8.07 12.04
N ILE A 203 -9.89 7.16 12.27
CA ILE A 203 -11.09 6.99 11.44
C ILE A 203 -11.92 8.28 11.44
N THR A 204 -12.16 8.86 12.61
CA THR A 204 -12.90 10.12 12.76
C THR A 204 -12.25 11.24 11.98
N SER A 205 -10.94 11.39 12.10
CA SER A 205 -10.15 12.44 11.44
C SER A 205 -10.21 12.32 9.91
N ILE A 206 -10.02 11.11 9.37
CA ILE A 206 -10.07 10.87 7.92
C ILE A 206 -11.47 11.14 7.38
N LEU A 207 -12.49 10.58 8.02
CA LEU A 207 -13.86 10.67 7.52
C LEU A 207 -14.44 12.08 7.65
N GLN A 208 -14.13 12.80 8.71
CA GLN A 208 -14.67 14.14 8.93
C GLN A 208 -13.90 15.24 8.21
N ARG A 209 -12.59 15.13 8.08
CA ARG A 209 -11.74 16.17 7.49
C ARG A 209 -11.39 15.88 6.03
N ASP A 210 -10.77 14.74 5.77
CA ASP A 210 -10.13 14.51 4.49
C ASP A 210 -11.14 14.12 3.40
N VAL A 211 -12.15 13.32 3.74
CA VAL A 211 -13.20 12.96 2.79
C VAL A 211 -14.01 14.18 2.37
N ARG A 212 -14.33 15.09 3.31
CA ARG A 212 -15.04 16.34 2.98
C ARG A 212 -14.27 17.27 2.04
N GLN A 213 -12.95 17.24 2.09
CA GLN A 213 -12.11 18.05 1.19
C GLN A 213 -12.10 17.50 -0.25
N ILE A 214 -12.33 16.19 -0.41
CA ILE A 214 -12.23 15.51 -1.71
C ILE A 214 -13.60 15.37 -2.38
N SER A 215 -14.65 15.24 -1.61
CA SER A 215 -16.00 14.95 -2.13
C SER A 215 -17.12 15.52 -1.25
N GLU A 216 -18.11 16.12 -1.89
CA GLU A 216 -19.37 16.52 -1.24
C GLU A 216 -20.28 15.30 -1.14
N LEU A 217 -20.16 14.54 -0.06
CA LEU A 217 -20.99 13.36 0.19
C LEU A 217 -22.20 13.70 1.03
N GLU A 218 -23.39 13.39 0.54
CA GLU A 218 -24.65 13.59 1.28
C GLU A 218 -24.73 12.73 2.55
N LYS A 219 -24.17 11.50 2.52
CA LYS A 219 -24.29 10.51 3.61
C LYS A 219 -22.91 10.09 4.16
N ILE A 220 -22.04 11.05 4.41
CA ILE A 220 -20.70 10.80 4.96
C ILE A 220 -20.74 10.02 6.28
N SER A 221 -21.80 10.16 7.07
CA SER A 221 -22.03 9.44 8.33
C SER A 221 -22.12 7.91 8.17
N LEU A 222 -22.38 7.41 6.96
CA LEU A 222 -22.41 5.97 6.68
C LEU A 222 -21.05 5.36 6.35
N LEU A 223 -20.02 6.18 6.14
CA LEU A 223 -18.67 5.68 5.82
C LEU A 223 -18.05 4.80 6.91
N PRO A 224 -18.16 5.12 8.23
CA PRO A 224 -17.68 4.23 9.27
C PRO A 224 -18.35 2.85 9.20
N HIS A 225 -19.66 2.83 9.01
CA HIS A 225 -20.42 1.59 8.89
C HIS A 225 -20.00 0.79 7.64
N LEU A 226 -19.84 1.47 6.49
CA LEU A 226 -19.31 0.85 5.28
C LEU A 226 -17.94 0.21 5.51
N LEU A 227 -17.04 0.91 6.22
CA LEU A 227 -15.70 0.40 6.53
C LEU A 227 -15.78 -0.86 7.43
N SER A 228 -16.69 -0.87 8.42
CA SER A 228 -16.92 -2.05 9.28
C SER A 228 -17.49 -3.23 8.47
N VAL A 229 -18.45 -2.99 7.55
CA VAL A 229 -18.97 -4.03 6.65
C VAL A 229 -17.85 -4.59 5.75
N LEU A 230 -16.97 -3.75 5.24
CA LEU A 230 -15.81 -4.20 4.45
C LEU A 230 -14.85 -5.05 5.30
N ALA A 231 -14.66 -4.70 6.57
CA ALA A 231 -13.82 -5.47 7.50
C ALA A 231 -14.37 -6.89 7.74
N THR A 232 -15.70 -7.10 7.75
CA THR A 232 -16.30 -8.44 7.86
C THR A 232 -16.10 -9.30 6.60
N ARG A 233 -15.77 -8.69 5.45
CA ARG A 233 -15.68 -9.35 4.15
C ARG A 233 -14.26 -9.43 3.59
N VAL A 234 -13.28 -9.14 4.44
CA VAL A 234 -11.85 -9.17 4.08
C VAL A 234 -11.45 -10.55 3.53
N GLY A 235 -10.66 -10.54 2.43
CA GLY A 235 -10.26 -11.75 1.70
C GLY A 235 -11.35 -12.31 0.78
N GLY A 236 -12.58 -11.76 0.84
CA GLY A 236 -13.69 -12.17 0.00
C GLY A 236 -13.77 -11.38 -1.32
N VAL A 237 -14.43 -11.97 -2.31
CA VAL A 237 -14.79 -11.28 -3.55
C VAL A 237 -15.84 -10.22 -3.27
N MET A 238 -15.56 -8.97 -3.64
CA MET A 238 -16.44 -7.83 -3.34
C MET A 238 -17.63 -7.77 -4.30
N ASN A 239 -18.83 -7.76 -3.71
CA ASN A 239 -20.09 -7.46 -4.41
C ASN A 239 -20.58 -6.08 -3.96
N ASP A 240 -20.39 -5.07 -4.79
CA ASP A 240 -20.76 -3.69 -4.47
C ASP A 240 -22.27 -3.52 -4.18
N ALA A 241 -23.14 -4.30 -4.85
CA ALA A 241 -24.58 -4.21 -4.64
C ALA A 241 -25.00 -4.75 -3.27
N ASP A 242 -24.42 -5.87 -2.84
CA ASP A 242 -24.72 -6.47 -1.54
C ASP A 242 -24.16 -5.62 -0.39
N ILE A 243 -22.94 -5.11 -0.54
CA ILE A 243 -22.31 -4.21 0.43
C ILE A 243 -23.14 -2.93 0.59
N ALA A 244 -23.55 -2.32 -0.53
CA ALA A 244 -24.36 -1.10 -0.51
C ALA A 244 -25.70 -1.31 0.18
N ARG A 245 -26.36 -2.45 -0.10
CA ARG A 245 -27.67 -2.80 0.52
C ARG A 245 -27.54 -2.94 2.03
N GLU A 246 -26.50 -3.58 2.53
CA GLU A 246 -26.26 -3.78 3.96
C GLU A 246 -26.08 -2.44 4.71
N VAL A 247 -25.46 -1.45 4.04
CA VAL A 247 -25.22 -0.11 4.60
C VAL A 247 -26.41 0.85 4.37
N GLY A 248 -27.45 0.44 3.65
CA GLY A 248 -28.58 1.30 3.30
C GLY A 248 -28.27 2.33 2.20
N LEU A 249 -27.35 1.98 1.29
CA LEU A 249 -26.97 2.80 0.14
C LEU A 249 -27.48 2.21 -1.18
N SER A 250 -27.61 3.04 -2.20
CA SER A 250 -27.74 2.55 -3.57
C SER A 250 -26.44 1.89 -4.04
N SER A 251 -26.50 0.95 -4.97
CA SER A 251 -25.31 0.28 -5.52
C SER A 251 -24.31 1.29 -6.11
N VAL A 252 -24.80 2.34 -6.79
CA VAL A 252 -23.97 3.40 -7.38
C VAL A 252 -23.26 4.20 -6.28
N THR A 253 -24.01 4.60 -5.24
CA THR A 253 -23.44 5.34 -4.10
C THR A 253 -22.46 4.49 -3.32
N GLY A 254 -22.76 3.22 -3.05
CA GLY A 254 -21.87 2.31 -2.35
C GLY A 254 -20.55 2.10 -3.09
N LYS A 255 -20.60 1.94 -4.41
CA LYS A 255 -19.40 1.85 -5.25
C LYS A 255 -18.57 3.13 -5.21
N SER A 256 -19.21 4.30 -5.26
CA SER A 256 -18.53 5.61 -5.15
C SER A 256 -17.85 5.75 -3.78
N TYR A 257 -18.54 5.40 -2.69
CA TYR A 257 -18.00 5.49 -1.33
C TYR A 257 -16.83 4.52 -1.11
N ARG A 258 -16.93 3.31 -1.65
CA ARG A 258 -15.80 2.37 -1.66
C ARG A 258 -14.60 2.94 -2.43
N GLY A 259 -14.86 3.61 -3.56
CA GLY A 259 -13.83 4.31 -4.32
C GLY A 259 -13.12 5.40 -3.50
N ILE A 260 -13.86 6.13 -2.66
CA ILE A 260 -13.29 7.13 -1.76
C ILE A 260 -12.43 6.49 -0.68
N LEU A 261 -12.89 5.42 -0.02
CA LEU A 261 -12.08 4.68 0.96
C LEU A 261 -10.77 4.16 0.34
N LYS A 262 -10.81 3.71 -0.91
CA LYS A 262 -9.63 3.31 -1.67
C LYS A 262 -8.71 4.49 -2.00
N MET A 263 -9.28 5.64 -2.37
CA MET A 263 -8.54 6.88 -2.61
C MET A 263 -7.81 7.36 -1.36
N MET A 264 -8.42 7.14 -0.17
CA MET A 264 -7.81 7.43 1.13
C MET A 264 -6.82 6.35 1.60
N PHE A 265 -6.54 5.33 0.79
CA PHE A 265 -5.69 4.19 1.13
C PHE A 265 -6.18 3.36 2.32
N LEU A 266 -7.48 3.39 2.66
CA LEU A 266 -8.03 2.55 3.72
C LEU A 266 -8.31 1.12 3.26
N THR A 267 -8.57 0.94 1.96
CA THR A 267 -8.85 -0.35 1.35
C THR A 267 -7.96 -0.60 0.13
N LEU A 268 -7.72 -1.86 -0.15
CA LEU A 268 -7.02 -2.34 -1.34
C LEU A 268 -7.93 -3.32 -2.09
N ASP A 269 -7.79 -3.35 -3.42
CA ASP A 269 -8.42 -4.35 -4.27
C ASP A 269 -7.34 -5.19 -4.95
N VAL A 270 -7.41 -6.51 -4.80
CA VAL A 270 -6.60 -7.45 -5.57
C VAL A 270 -7.47 -8.00 -6.70
N LYS A 271 -7.09 -7.67 -7.94
CA LYS A 271 -7.84 -8.05 -9.14
C LYS A 271 -7.75 -9.55 -9.42
N PRO A 272 -8.74 -10.16 -10.10
CA PRO A 272 -8.62 -11.54 -10.52
C PRO A 272 -7.57 -11.69 -11.63
N TRP A 273 -6.74 -12.72 -11.53
CA TRP A 273 -5.88 -13.13 -12.63
C TRP A 273 -6.71 -13.85 -13.71
N HIS A 274 -6.46 -13.53 -14.96
CA HIS A 274 -7.03 -14.23 -16.10
C HIS A 274 -6.08 -14.11 -17.29
N ARG A 275 -5.95 -15.16 -18.08
CA ARG A 275 -5.08 -15.16 -19.28
C ARG A 275 -5.46 -14.05 -20.25
N ASN A 276 -6.75 -13.80 -20.43
CA ASN A 276 -7.25 -12.65 -21.19
C ASN A 276 -7.31 -11.40 -20.28
N VAL A 277 -6.45 -10.42 -20.55
CA VAL A 277 -6.31 -9.17 -19.77
C VAL A 277 -7.64 -8.41 -19.68
N GLY A 278 -8.47 -8.39 -20.76
CA GLY A 278 -9.77 -7.72 -20.73
C GLY A 278 -10.72 -8.30 -19.67
N LYS A 279 -10.66 -9.60 -19.41
CA LYS A 279 -11.47 -10.25 -18.36
C LYS A 279 -11.01 -9.88 -16.94
N ARG A 280 -9.75 -9.48 -16.72
CA ARG A 280 -9.24 -9.00 -15.44
C ARG A 280 -9.92 -7.69 -14.99
N LEU A 281 -10.38 -6.90 -15.95
CA LEU A 281 -11.00 -5.60 -15.70
C LEU A 281 -12.48 -5.68 -15.35
N VAL A 282 -13.16 -6.78 -15.74
CA VAL A 282 -14.63 -6.92 -15.61
C VAL A 282 -15.03 -7.74 -14.39
N LYS A 283 -14.19 -8.69 -13.96
CA LYS A 283 -14.49 -9.56 -12.80
C LYS A 283 -14.24 -8.85 -11.48
N SER A 284 -15.00 -9.25 -10.44
CA SER A 284 -14.89 -8.66 -9.10
C SER A 284 -13.55 -8.97 -8.44
N ALA A 285 -12.98 -7.98 -7.77
CA ALA A 285 -11.74 -8.09 -7.01
C ALA A 285 -11.99 -8.65 -5.61
N LYS A 286 -10.98 -9.27 -5.00
CA LYS A 286 -10.94 -9.49 -3.55
C LYS A 286 -10.60 -8.16 -2.85
N GLY A 287 -11.23 -7.88 -1.72
CA GLY A 287 -11.02 -6.65 -0.94
C GLY A 287 -10.27 -6.90 0.34
N TYR A 288 -9.36 -5.97 0.65
CA TYR A 288 -8.54 -5.98 1.86
C TYR A 288 -8.51 -4.58 2.49
N LEU A 289 -8.21 -4.51 3.79
CA LEU A 289 -7.93 -3.24 4.47
C LEU A 289 -6.41 -3.05 4.58
N ILE A 290 -5.99 -1.79 4.63
CA ILE A 290 -4.56 -1.42 4.65
C ILE A 290 -3.80 -1.96 5.86
N ASP A 291 -4.49 -2.30 6.94
CA ASP A 291 -3.92 -2.69 8.21
C ASP A 291 -4.79 -3.76 8.90
N THR A 292 -4.18 -4.86 9.31
CA THR A 292 -4.88 -5.97 9.97
C THR A 292 -5.35 -5.59 11.38
N ASN A 293 -4.62 -4.71 12.09
CA ASN A 293 -5.06 -4.22 13.39
C ASN A 293 -6.27 -3.28 13.27
N LEU A 294 -6.38 -2.54 12.16
CA LEU A 294 -7.58 -1.76 11.84
C LEU A 294 -8.82 -2.66 11.69
N ILE A 295 -8.70 -3.83 11.07
CA ILE A 295 -9.80 -4.80 10.97
C ILE A 295 -10.23 -5.24 12.37
N CYS A 296 -9.27 -5.64 13.22
CA CYS A 296 -9.55 -6.05 14.59
C CYS A 296 -10.26 -4.95 15.36
N HIS A 297 -9.83 -3.69 15.21
CA HIS A 297 -10.45 -2.53 15.83
C HIS A 297 -11.90 -2.32 15.36
N LEU A 298 -12.15 -2.34 14.04
CA LEU A 298 -13.48 -2.14 13.44
C LEU A 298 -14.49 -3.23 13.85
N LEU A 299 -14.01 -4.43 14.14
CA LEU A 299 -14.82 -5.58 14.54
C LEU A 299 -14.88 -5.77 16.06
N ASP A 300 -14.23 -4.90 16.83
CA ASP A 300 -14.10 -4.97 18.30
C ASP A 300 -13.50 -6.29 18.80
N TYR A 301 -12.44 -6.75 18.14
CA TYR A 301 -11.72 -7.98 18.50
C TYR A 301 -10.28 -7.71 18.91
N ASN A 302 -9.78 -8.53 19.84
CA ASN A 302 -8.35 -8.71 20.05
C ASN A 302 -7.84 -9.82 19.13
N ILE A 303 -6.74 -9.61 18.44
CA ILE A 303 -6.20 -10.57 17.48
C ILE A 303 -5.77 -11.89 18.17
N ASP A 304 -5.29 -11.82 19.40
CA ASP A 304 -4.91 -13.04 20.18
C ASP A 304 -6.14 -13.90 20.46
N ASP A 305 -7.27 -13.28 20.83
CA ASP A 305 -8.52 -13.99 21.09
C ASP A 305 -9.11 -14.59 19.80
N VAL A 306 -9.00 -13.85 18.67
CA VAL A 306 -9.45 -14.32 17.36
C VAL A 306 -8.67 -15.56 16.93
N ALA A 307 -7.37 -15.58 17.12
CA ALA A 307 -6.52 -16.71 16.78
C ALA A 307 -6.97 -18.01 17.49
N LEU A 308 -7.42 -17.88 18.73
CA LEU A 308 -7.87 -19.02 19.56
C LEU A 308 -9.34 -19.41 19.31
N THR A 309 -10.23 -18.43 19.16
CA THR A 309 -11.68 -18.68 19.26
C THR A 309 -12.42 -18.59 17.91
N LYS A 310 -11.83 -17.92 16.92
CA LYS A 310 -12.47 -17.64 15.62
C LYS A 310 -11.58 -18.04 14.43
N PRO A 311 -11.33 -19.34 14.23
CA PRO A 311 -10.33 -19.81 13.25
C PRO A 311 -10.63 -19.40 11.80
N GLY A 312 -11.88 -19.19 11.41
CA GLY A 312 -12.24 -18.69 10.09
C GLY A 312 -11.82 -17.23 9.90
N LEU A 313 -12.16 -16.37 10.88
CA LEU A 313 -11.76 -14.96 10.85
C LEU A 313 -10.24 -14.81 10.89
N PHE A 314 -9.57 -15.62 11.70
CA PHE A 314 -8.10 -15.61 11.78
C PHE A 314 -7.45 -15.91 10.42
N GLY A 315 -8.01 -16.87 9.65
CA GLY A 315 -7.56 -17.13 8.28
C GLY A 315 -7.67 -15.88 7.38
N SER A 316 -8.81 -15.17 7.43
CA SER A 316 -8.99 -13.92 6.68
C SER A 316 -8.05 -12.81 7.14
N LEU A 317 -7.75 -12.70 8.44
CA LEU A 317 -6.77 -11.74 8.96
C LEU A 317 -5.35 -12.05 8.49
N LEU A 318 -4.96 -13.33 8.43
CA LEU A 318 -3.66 -13.75 7.88
C LEU A 318 -3.59 -13.47 6.38
N GLU A 319 -4.64 -13.74 5.64
CA GLU A 319 -4.71 -13.42 4.21
C GLU A 319 -4.60 -11.90 3.98
N ASN A 320 -5.28 -11.08 4.80
CA ASN A 320 -5.14 -9.61 4.76
C ASN A 320 -3.70 -9.16 5.08
N PHE A 321 -3.09 -9.75 6.11
CA PHE A 321 -1.70 -9.45 6.45
C PHE A 321 -0.77 -9.74 5.27
N VAL A 322 -0.88 -10.92 4.65
CA VAL A 322 -0.07 -11.29 3.48
C VAL A 322 -0.36 -10.36 2.29
N ALA A 323 -1.64 -10.06 1.98
CA ALA A 323 -2.00 -9.13 0.92
C ALA A 323 -1.33 -7.77 1.11
N THR A 324 -1.42 -7.21 2.32
CA THR A 324 -0.82 -5.91 2.62
C THR A 324 0.70 -5.97 2.59
N GLU A 325 1.34 -7.02 3.09
CA GLU A 325 2.79 -7.19 3.03
C GLU A 325 3.29 -7.28 1.58
N LEU A 326 2.64 -8.08 0.72
CA LEU A 326 2.99 -8.15 -0.69
C LEU A 326 2.88 -6.79 -1.39
N VAL A 327 1.80 -6.03 -1.15
CA VAL A 327 1.63 -4.68 -1.72
C VAL A 327 2.68 -3.70 -1.21
N LYS A 328 2.94 -3.68 0.10
CA LYS A 328 3.96 -2.82 0.73
C LYS A 328 5.36 -3.12 0.19
N GLN A 329 5.72 -4.40 0.11
CA GLN A 329 7.03 -4.82 -0.37
C GLN A 329 7.22 -4.57 -1.86
N LEU A 330 6.20 -4.76 -2.70
CA LEU A 330 6.22 -4.35 -4.11
C LEU A 330 6.40 -2.83 -4.27
N SER A 331 5.80 -2.04 -3.38
CA SER A 331 5.99 -0.58 -3.38
C SER A 331 7.42 -0.17 -2.99
N ASN A 332 8.07 -0.93 -2.13
CA ASN A 332 9.42 -0.64 -1.61
C ASN A 332 10.55 -1.23 -2.48
N SER A 333 10.25 -2.23 -3.31
CA SER A 333 11.22 -2.99 -4.10
C SER A 333 11.33 -2.48 -5.53
N ASP A 334 12.48 -2.71 -6.17
CA ASP A 334 12.68 -2.50 -7.60
C ASP A 334 12.10 -3.62 -8.46
N VAL A 335 11.63 -4.69 -7.83
CA VAL A 335 10.96 -5.80 -8.53
C VAL A 335 9.66 -5.29 -9.14
N LYS A 336 9.52 -5.48 -10.44
CA LYS A 336 8.27 -5.21 -11.16
C LYS A 336 7.44 -6.49 -11.18
N ALA A 337 6.34 -6.48 -10.42
CA ALA A 337 5.33 -7.51 -10.49
C ALA A 337 3.96 -6.91 -10.12
N GLU A 338 2.91 -7.50 -10.61
CA GLU A 338 1.53 -7.14 -10.26
C GLU A 338 0.89 -8.25 -9.43
N LEU A 339 0.07 -7.85 -8.45
CA LEU A 339 -0.62 -8.75 -7.54
C LEU A 339 -2.04 -9.03 -8.01
N TYR A 340 -2.38 -10.31 -8.10
CA TYR A 340 -3.71 -10.82 -8.47
C TYR A 340 -4.15 -11.93 -7.52
N HIS A 341 -5.43 -12.32 -7.58
CA HIS A 341 -5.93 -13.60 -7.05
C HIS A 341 -6.41 -14.48 -8.20
N PHE A 342 -6.51 -15.79 -7.96
CA PHE A 342 -7.05 -16.71 -8.95
C PHE A 342 -8.25 -17.47 -8.40
N ARG A 343 -9.32 -17.57 -9.20
CA ARG A 343 -10.50 -18.39 -8.87
C ARG A 343 -11.16 -18.92 -10.14
N THR A 344 -11.42 -20.22 -10.17
CA THR A 344 -12.18 -20.89 -11.21
C THR A 344 -13.69 -20.78 -10.96
N SER A 345 -14.51 -21.14 -11.96
CA SER A 345 -15.98 -21.17 -11.86
C SER A 345 -16.50 -22.22 -10.87
N ASP A 346 -15.76 -23.30 -10.71
CA ASP A 346 -16.03 -24.43 -9.82
C ASP A 346 -15.43 -24.26 -8.42
N GLY A 347 -14.90 -23.07 -8.11
CA GLY A 347 -14.53 -22.64 -6.78
C GLY A 347 -13.11 -23.00 -6.34
N ILE A 348 -12.24 -23.48 -7.24
CA ILE A 348 -10.81 -23.67 -6.94
C ILE A 348 -10.14 -22.31 -6.90
N GLU A 349 -9.39 -22.03 -5.84
CA GLU A 349 -8.76 -20.73 -5.59
C GLU A 349 -7.25 -20.85 -5.38
N VAL A 350 -6.54 -19.75 -5.68
CA VAL A 350 -5.21 -19.41 -5.17
C VAL A 350 -5.28 -17.99 -4.64
N ASP A 351 -4.85 -17.78 -3.41
CA ASP A 351 -5.01 -16.50 -2.72
C ASP A 351 -4.31 -15.37 -3.46
N PHE A 352 -3.05 -15.58 -3.89
CA PHE A 352 -2.28 -14.56 -4.58
C PHE A 352 -1.50 -15.13 -5.77
N ILE A 353 -1.45 -14.33 -6.84
CA ILE A 353 -0.60 -14.54 -8.01
C ILE A 353 0.25 -13.29 -8.17
N LEU A 354 1.56 -13.47 -8.22
CA LEU A 354 2.50 -12.42 -8.61
C LEU A 354 2.89 -12.63 -10.08
N GLU A 355 2.53 -11.69 -10.94
CA GLU A 355 2.86 -11.73 -12.37
C GLU A 355 3.92 -10.71 -12.71
N ARG A 356 5.02 -11.13 -13.31
CA ARG A 356 6.08 -10.26 -13.82
C ARG A 356 5.71 -9.69 -15.20
N PRO A 357 6.40 -8.61 -15.64
CA PRO A 357 6.17 -8.03 -16.97
C PRO A 357 6.44 -8.98 -18.14
N ASP A 358 7.28 -10.01 -17.95
CA ASP A 358 7.56 -11.07 -18.94
C ASP A 358 6.45 -12.14 -19.01
N GLY A 359 5.40 -12.00 -18.19
CA GLY A 359 4.28 -12.93 -18.09
C GLY A 359 4.54 -14.11 -17.16
N SER A 360 5.73 -14.23 -16.58
CA SER A 360 6.01 -15.31 -15.62
C SER A 360 5.27 -15.08 -14.29
N VAL A 361 4.76 -16.17 -13.70
CA VAL A 361 3.85 -16.11 -12.54
C VAL A 361 4.30 -16.99 -11.39
N LEU A 362 4.17 -16.46 -10.16
CA LEU A 362 4.30 -17.19 -8.91
C LEU A 362 2.93 -17.27 -8.23
N ALA A 363 2.55 -18.48 -7.77
CA ALA A 363 1.32 -18.71 -7.02
C ALA A 363 1.60 -18.81 -5.52
N ILE A 364 0.79 -18.15 -4.69
CA ILE A 364 0.94 -18.12 -3.23
C ILE A 364 -0.39 -18.48 -2.59
N GLU A 365 -0.36 -19.44 -1.69
CA GLU A 365 -1.48 -19.86 -0.84
C GLU A 365 -1.15 -19.55 0.62
N VAL A 366 -2.13 -19.15 1.43
CA VAL A 366 -1.97 -18.77 2.84
C VAL A 366 -2.62 -19.81 3.75
N LYS A 367 -1.87 -20.40 4.65
CA LYS A 367 -2.37 -21.40 5.59
C LYS A 367 -2.02 -21.05 7.04
N LYS A 368 -3.03 -21.00 7.91
CA LYS A 368 -2.83 -20.77 9.35
C LYS A 368 -2.25 -21.98 10.11
N ALA A 369 -2.26 -23.17 9.48
CA ALA A 369 -1.77 -24.40 10.09
C ALA A 369 -0.24 -24.37 10.29
N GLU A 370 0.25 -25.10 11.29
CA GLU A 370 1.69 -25.31 11.51
C GLU A 370 2.27 -26.45 10.66
N THR A 371 1.41 -27.17 9.95
CA THR A 371 1.79 -28.27 9.06
C THR A 371 1.13 -28.13 7.71
N VAL A 372 1.83 -28.53 6.66
CA VAL A 372 1.39 -28.46 5.26
C VAL A 372 1.39 -29.86 4.67
N ASN A 373 0.41 -30.16 3.84
CA ASN A 373 0.32 -31.40 3.09
C ASN A 373 0.08 -31.15 1.61
N MET A 374 0.14 -32.18 0.78
CA MET A 374 0.00 -32.06 -0.67
C MET A 374 -1.39 -31.51 -1.12
N GLY A 375 -2.42 -31.67 -0.30
CA GLY A 375 -3.75 -31.12 -0.55
C GLY A 375 -3.79 -29.58 -0.52
N ASP A 376 -2.89 -28.94 0.24
CA ASP A 376 -2.80 -27.50 0.34
C ASP A 376 -2.29 -26.85 -0.97
N PHE A 377 -1.67 -27.63 -1.85
CA PHE A 377 -1.22 -27.20 -3.18
C PHE A 377 -2.23 -27.44 -4.29
N LYS A 378 -3.45 -27.90 -3.99
CA LYS A 378 -4.46 -28.25 -5.00
C LYS A 378 -4.74 -27.09 -5.97
N GLY A 379 -5.01 -25.89 -5.44
CA GLY A 379 -5.26 -24.68 -6.23
C GLY A 379 -4.06 -24.29 -7.07
N ILE A 380 -2.87 -24.33 -6.47
CA ILE A 380 -1.60 -24.01 -7.13
C ILE A 380 -1.34 -24.96 -8.31
N LYS A 381 -1.61 -26.27 -8.18
CA LYS A 381 -1.42 -27.25 -9.25
C LYS A 381 -2.37 -27.00 -10.42
N VAL A 382 -3.65 -26.72 -10.14
CA VAL A 382 -4.61 -26.36 -11.18
C VAL A 382 -4.18 -25.10 -11.92
N PHE A 383 -3.68 -24.10 -11.18
CA PHE A 383 -3.13 -22.90 -11.77
C PHE A 383 -1.87 -23.17 -12.60
N GLN A 384 -0.95 -24.02 -12.12
CA GLN A 384 0.25 -24.44 -12.82
C GLN A 384 -0.07 -25.10 -14.17
N GLU A 385 -1.05 -26.03 -14.20
CA GLU A 385 -1.51 -26.66 -15.44
C GLU A 385 -2.08 -25.63 -16.42
N LEU A 386 -2.82 -24.63 -15.91
CA LEU A 386 -3.41 -23.58 -16.75
C LEU A 386 -2.35 -22.69 -17.41
N VAL A 387 -1.30 -22.27 -16.68
CA VAL A 387 -0.30 -21.32 -17.19
C VAL A 387 0.87 -21.99 -17.89
N GLY A 388 1.16 -23.23 -17.56
CA GLY A 388 2.19 -24.05 -18.20
C GLY A 388 3.60 -23.50 -17.97
N LYS A 389 4.32 -23.19 -19.05
CA LYS A 389 5.72 -22.75 -19.01
C LYS A 389 5.96 -21.41 -18.29
N ASP A 390 4.91 -20.59 -18.14
CA ASP A 390 5.01 -19.29 -17.49
C ASP A 390 5.00 -19.42 -15.95
N PHE A 391 4.82 -20.65 -15.42
CA PHE A 391 4.83 -20.92 -13.99
C PHE A 391 6.26 -20.91 -13.41
N ILE A 392 6.57 -19.95 -12.54
CA ILE A 392 7.84 -19.90 -11.81
C ILE A 392 7.84 -20.93 -10.68
N GLY A 393 6.75 -20.98 -9.90
CA GLY A 393 6.60 -21.84 -8.76
C GLY A 393 5.35 -21.58 -7.94
N GLY A 394 5.16 -22.39 -6.91
CA GLY A 394 4.07 -22.29 -5.96
C GLY A 394 4.57 -22.32 -4.52
N VAL A 395 4.06 -21.42 -3.70
CA VAL A 395 4.44 -21.28 -2.30
C VAL A 395 3.19 -21.38 -1.43
N VAL A 396 3.21 -22.25 -0.45
CA VAL A 396 2.26 -22.24 0.66
C VAL A 396 2.95 -21.53 1.83
N LEU A 397 2.49 -20.32 2.16
CA LEU A 397 2.91 -19.58 3.36
C LEU A 397 2.15 -20.14 4.56
N TYR A 398 2.86 -20.55 5.62
CA TYR A 398 2.26 -21.24 6.74
C TYR A 398 2.88 -20.87 8.09
N SER A 399 2.20 -21.26 9.20
CA SER A 399 2.62 -20.88 10.57
C SER A 399 3.73 -21.77 11.15
N GLY A 400 4.21 -22.77 10.42
CA GLY A 400 5.36 -23.58 10.83
C GLY A 400 6.70 -22.86 10.68
N LYS A 401 7.78 -23.56 10.97
CA LYS A 401 9.14 -23.00 11.03
C LYS A 401 10.06 -23.48 9.92
N ASP A 402 9.71 -24.57 9.25
CA ASP A 402 10.59 -25.23 8.30
C ASP A 402 10.29 -24.82 6.86
N VAL A 403 11.32 -24.70 6.05
CA VAL A 403 11.19 -24.62 4.60
C VAL A 403 11.25 -26.03 4.03
N ALA A 404 10.20 -26.46 3.32
CA ALA A 404 10.11 -27.81 2.78
C ALA A 404 9.69 -27.83 1.30
N PRO A 405 10.36 -28.59 0.43
CA PRO A 405 9.93 -28.81 -0.94
C PRO A 405 8.79 -29.83 -1.00
N PHE A 406 7.78 -29.55 -1.84
CA PHE A 406 6.62 -30.42 -2.10
C PHE A 406 6.53 -30.87 -3.57
N GLY A 407 7.62 -30.78 -4.30
CA GLY A 407 7.73 -31.17 -5.70
C GLY A 407 8.49 -30.12 -6.53
N ASN A 408 8.40 -30.23 -7.86
CA ASN A 408 9.08 -29.30 -8.76
C ASN A 408 8.51 -27.88 -8.59
N ASN A 409 9.34 -26.98 -8.02
CA ASN A 409 9.00 -25.59 -7.75
C ASN A 409 7.81 -25.37 -6.81
N LEU A 410 7.48 -26.36 -5.96
CA LEU A 410 6.45 -26.24 -4.93
C LEU A 410 7.11 -26.26 -3.54
N TRP A 411 6.78 -25.23 -2.71
CA TRP A 411 7.44 -25.02 -1.43
C TRP A 411 6.44 -24.68 -0.33
N ALA A 412 6.59 -25.31 0.83
CA ALA A 412 6.02 -24.79 2.08
C ALA A 412 7.07 -23.85 2.70
N VAL A 413 6.68 -22.65 3.03
CA VAL A 413 7.59 -21.60 3.52
C VAL A 413 6.95 -20.89 4.71
N PRO A 414 7.67 -20.72 5.82
CA PRO A 414 7.19 -19.93 6.95
C PRO A 414 6.83 -18.49 6.57
N PHE A 415 5.86 -17.89 7.26
CA PHE A 415 5.54 -16.47 7.10
C PHE A 415 6.76 -15.56 7.32
N SER A 416 7.75 -16.03 8.07
CA SER A 416 9.00 -15.27 8.32
C SER A 416 9.81 -14.95 7.07
N VAL A 417 9.49 -15.51 5.92
CA VAL A 417 10.06 -15.09 4.62
C VAL A 417 9.74 -13.63 4.30
N LEU A 418 8.64 -13.10 4.85
CA LEU A 418 8.18 -11.73 4.61
C LEU A 418 8.92 -10.66 5.44
N TRP A 419 9.72 -11.06 6.47
CA TRP A 419 10.49 -10.13 7.32
C TRP A 419 11.90 -10.58 7.63
#